data_b40c33ced9bee59e1502a06b2ba47f03
#
_entry.id   b40c33ced9bee59e1502a06b2ba47f03
#
_cell.length_a   1.000
_cell.length_b   1.000
_cell.length_c   1.000
_cell.angle_alpha   90.00
_cell.angle_beta   90.00
_cell.angle_gamma   90.00
#
_symmetry.space_group_name_H-M   'P 1'
#
loop_
_entity.id
_entity.type
_entity.pdbx_description
1 polymer ?
#
loop_
_entity_poly.entity_id
_entity_poly.type
_entity_poly.pdbx_seq_one_letter_code
_entity_poly.pdbx_strand_id
1 'polypeptide(L)'
;MKKKSSAKSLPKAPIGKDKLRPFSSIVLDGPDRAPSRAMLYPVGFKEADFKKAVIGIASTWGMVTPCNMHIDKLALEAQAGVDEAGGKAVTFNTITISDGISMGTEGMKYSLVSREVIADSIETVVGCQGFDG
;
A
#
# COMPACT_ATOMS: atom_id res chain seq x y z
N MET A 1 14.82 14.74 -36.06
CA MET A 1 13.86 13.63 -35.86
C MET A 1 13.79 13.34 -34.37
N LYS A 2 12.70 13.72 -33.66
CA LYS A 2 12.50 13.44 -32.23
C LYS A 2 11.77 12.09 -32.12
N LYS A 3 12.44 11.06 -31.65
CA LYS A 3 11.79 9.79 -31.27
C LYS A 3 10.86 10.05 -30.07
N LYS A 4 9.55 9.95 -30.27
CA LYS A 4 8.59 9.87 -29.18
C LYS A 4 8.83 8.55 -28.43
N SER A 5 9.30 8.66 -27.20
CA SER A 5 9.29 7.54 -26.25
C SER A 5 7.82 7.20 -25.97
N SER A 6 7.36 6.08 -26.50
CA SER A 6 6.09 5.48 -26.13
C SER A 6 6.29 4.83 -24.77
N ALA A 7 5.84 5.47 -23.70
CA ALA A 7 5.70 4.83 -22.41
C ALA A 7 4.71 3.65 -22.59
N LYS A 8 5.21 2.42 -22.58
CA LYS A 8 4.38 1.23 -22.51
C LYS A 8 3.65 1.28 -21.17
N SER A 9 2.32 1.45 -21.22
CA SER A 9 1.49 1.24 -20.04
C SER A 9 1.75 -0.16 -19.48
N LEU A 10 1.98 -0.24 -18.18
CA LEU A 10 2.07 -1.53 -17.47
C LEU A 10 0.84 -2.39 -17.81
N PRO A 11 0.99 -3.70 -17.98
CA PRO A 11 -0.13 -4.59 -18.20
C PRO A 11 -1.10 -4.44 -17.02
N LYS A 12 -2.36 -4.12 -17.30
CA LYS A 12 -3.40 -4.10 -16.27
C LYS A 12 -3.47 -5.46 -15.60
N ALA A 13 -3.36 -5.48 -14.28
CA ALA A 13 -3.52 -6.70 -13.50
C ALA A 13 -4.85 -7.39 -13.85
N PRO A 14 -4.91 -8.72 -13.89
CA PRO A 14 -6.18 -9.44 -14.12
C PRO A 14 -7.16 -9.06 -12.99
N ILE A 15 -8.40 -8.72 -13.38
CA ILE A 15 -9.47 -8.41 -12.44
C ILE A 15 -10.21 -9.69 -12.09
N GLY A 16 -10.36 -9.98 -10.80
CA GLY A 16 -11.14 -11.11 -10.30
C GLY A 16 -12.64 -10.96 -10.59
N LYS A 17 -13.37 -12.06 -10.50
CA LYS A 17 -14.82 -12.09 -10.72
C LYS A 17 -15.62 -11.50 -9.55
N ASP A 18 -15.03 -11.44 -8.36
CA ASP A 18 -15.65 -10.84 -7.17
C ASP A 18 -15.61 -9.32 -7.27
N LYS A 19 -16.78 -8.69 -7.28
CA LYS A 19 -16.89 -7.23 -7.43
C LYS A 19 -16.39 -6.45 -6.21
N LEU A 20 -16.44 -7.04 -5.02
CA LEU A 20 -15.93 -6.42 -3.79
C LEU A 20 -14.45 -6.74 -3.56
N ARG A 21 -13.96 -7.81 -4.18
CA ARG A 21 -12.61 -8.33 -4.02
C ARG A 21 -11.95 -8.58 -5.39
N PRO A 22 -11.89 -7.54 -6.25
CA PRO A 22 -11.45 -7.73 -7.63
C PRO A 22 -9.98 -8.15 -7.75
N PHE A 23 -9.17 -7.83 -6.77
CA PHE A 23 -7.73 -8.13 -6.76
C PHE A 23 -7.37 -9.15 -5.67
N SER A 24 -7.86 -9.00 -4.45
CA SER A 24 -7.53 -9.90 -3.35
C SER A 24 -8.05 -11.32 -3.58
N SER A 25 -9.16 -11.49 -4.27
CA SER A 25 -9.66 -12.83 -4.64
C SER A 25 -8.67 -13.62 -5.51
N ILE A 26 -7.86 -12.95 -6.32
CA ILE A 26 -6.86 -13.58 -7.20
C ILE A 26 -5.72 -14.19 -6.38
N VAL A 27 -5.32 -13.51 -5.30
CA VAL A 27 -4.17 -13.91 -4.48
C VAL A 27 -4.57 -14.75 -3.26
N LEU A 28 -5.85 -14.77 -2.89
CA LEU A 28 -6.32 -15.44 -1.67
C LEU A 28 -7.26 -16.63 -1.89
N ASP A 29 -8.01 -16.68 -3.01
CA ASP A 29 -9.05 -17.69 -3.20
C ASP A 29 -8.53 -18.96 -3.91
N GLY A 30 -9.13 -20.07 -3.54
CA GLY A 30 -8.82 -21.39 -4.13
C GLY A 30 -7.73 -22.17 -3.40
N PRO A 31 -7.62 -23.48 -3.71
CA PRO A 31 -6.65 -24.37 -3.06
C PRO A 31 -5.20 -23.98 -3.38
N ASP A 32 -4.92 -23.51 -4.59
CA ASP A 32 -3.58 -23.11 -5.03
C ASP A 32 -3.06 -21.86 -4.30
N ARG A 33 -3.92 -21.14 -3.58
CA ARG A 33 -3.60 -19.97 -2.77
C ARG A 33 -3.45 -20.26 -1.28
N ALA A 34 -3.44 -21.51 -0.89
CA ALA A 34 -3.17 -21.91 0.50
C ALA A 34 -1.83 -21.36 1.03
N PRO A 35 -0.72 -21.38 0.26
CA PRO A 35 0.53 -20.77 0.71
C PRO A 35 0.40 -19.26 0.99
N SER A 36 -0.31 -18.52 0.14
CA SER A 36 -0.54 -17.07 0.34
C SER A 36 -1.29 -16.82 1.64
N ARG A 37 -2.36 -17.58 1.91
CA ARG A 37 -3.11 -17.48 3.17
C ARG A 37 -2.25 -17.84 4.38
N ALA A 38 -1.43 -18.90 4.26
CA ALA A 38 -0.54 -19.30 5.34
C ALA A 38 0.44 -18.20 5.76
N MET A 39 0.93 -17.40 4.80
CA MET A 39 1.81 -16.26 5.06
C MET A 39 1.10 -15.10 5.77
N LEU A 40 -0.22 -15.02 5.70
CA LEU A 40 -1.00 -13.91 6.27
C LEU A 40 -1.47 -14.17 7.71
N TYR A 41 -1.54 -15.41 8.17
CA TYR A 41 -1.90 -15.71 9.56
C TYR A 41 -0.96 -15.05 10.58
N PRO A 42 0.39 -15.10 10.42
CA PRO A 42 1.29 -14.44 11.37
C PRO A 42 1.14 -12.92 11.45
N VAL A 43 0.62 -12.27 10.40
CA VAL A 43 0.36 -10.83 10.39
C VAL A 43 -1.07 -10.47 10.80
N GLY A 44 -1.80 -11.42 11.42
CA GLY A 44 -3.08 -11.19 12.07
C GLY A 44 -4.32 -11.43 11.22
N PHE A 45 -4.21 -12.06 10.05
CA PHE A 45 -5.39 -12.53 9.33
C PHE A 45 -5.99 -13.76 10.01
N LYS A 46 -7.31 -13.82 9.98
CA LYS A 46 -8.12 -14.97 10.41
C LYS A 46 -8.85 -15.54 9.20
N GLU A 47 -9.39 -16.76 9.33
CA GLU A 47 -10.10 -17.43 8.23
C GLU A 47 -11.21 -16.57 7.62
N ALA A 48 -11.97 -15.85 8.47
CA ALA A 48 -13.03 -14.94 8.02
C ALA A 48 -12.51 -13.74 7.21
N ASP A 49 -11.28 -13.32 7.43
CA ASP A 49 -10.70 -12.13 6.76
C ASP A 49 -10.39 -12.41 5.29
N PHE A 50 -10.14 -13.66 4.92
CA PHE A 50 -9.93 -14.05 3.53
C PHE A 50 -11.16 -13.89 2.62
N LYS A 51 -12.32 -13.53 3.20
CA LYS A 51 -13.56 -13.24 2.46
C LYS A 51 -13.92 -11.76 2.43
N LYS A 52 -13.11 -10.92 3.07
CA LYS A 52 -13.30 -9.46 3.10
C LYS A 52 -12.47 -8.79 2.01
N ALA A 53 -12.91 -7.60 1.58
CA ALA A 53 -12.06 -6.74 0.77
C ALA A 53 -10.81 -6.34 1.55
N VAL A 54 -9.65 -6.40 0.93
CA VAL A 54 -8.37 -6.03 1.55
C VAL A 54 -8.03 -4.60 1.20
N ILE A 55 -7.94 -3.74 2.23
CA ILE A 55 -7.69 -2.31 2.07
C ILE A 55 -6.30 -1.97 2.58
N GLY A 56 -5.46 -1.42 1.73
CA GLY A 56 -4.13 -0.95 2.08
C GLY A 56 -4.19 0.41 2.77
N ILE A 57 -3.46 0.57 3.86
CA ILE A 57 -3.25 1.86 4.54
C ILE A 57 -1.78 2.21 4.41
N ALA A 58 -1.46 3.12 3.49
CA ALA A 58 -0.10 3.62 3.32
C ALA A 58 0.19 4.68 4.38
N SER A 59 1.12 4.39 5.29
CA SER A 59 1.52 5.27 6.37
C SER A 59 2.88 5.89 6.09
N THR A 60 3.02 7.17 6.33
CA THR A 60 4.31 7.87 6.30
C THR A 60 4.89 8.05 7.70
N TRP A 61 4.52 7.19 8.65
CA TRP A 61 5.11 7.23 9.98
C TRP A 61 6.63 7.12 9.95
N GLY A 62 7.28 7.91 10.78
CA GLY A 62 8.73 7.85 10.95
C GLY A 62 9.21 8.84 11.99
N MET A 63 10.35 8.53 12.61
CA MET A 63 11.05 9.42 13.54
C MET A 63 11.95 10.43 12.82
N VAL A 64 11.86 10.53 11.51
CA VAL A 64 12.64 11.45 10.67
C VAL A 64 12.26 12.90 10.92
N THR A 65 10.98 13.13 11.22
CA THR A 65 10.44 14.48 11.45
C THR A 65 9.32 14.46 12.50
N PRO A 66 9.20 15.49 13.32
CA PRO A 66 8.10 15.59 14.29
C PRO A 66 6.72 15.64 13.65
N CYS A 67 6.61 16.04 12.39
CA CYS A 67 5.33 16.07 11.66
C CYS A 67 4.76 14.65 11.48
N ASN A 68 5.61 13.62 11.41
CA ASN A 68 5.21 12.26 11.11
C ASN A 68 5.27 11.29 12.31
N MET A 69 5.77 11.76 13.45
CA MET A 69 6.00 10.89 14.61
C MET A 69 4.72 10.28 15.24
N HIS A 70 3.56 10.80 14.92
CA HIS A 70 2.26 10.35 15.45
C HIS A 70 1.35 9.67 14.42
N ILE A 71 1.80 9.55 13.17
CA ILE A 71 0.99 9.00 12.07
C ILE A 71 0.71 7.51 12.27
N ASP A 72 1.52 6.79 13.02
CA ASP A 72 1.25 5.41 13.44
C ASP A 72 -0.09 5.27 14.16
N LYS A 73 -0.42 6.21 15.04
CA LYS A 73 -1.71 6.23 15.78
C LYS A 73 -2.87 6.48 14.82
N LEU A 74 -2.71 7.41 13.89
CA LEU A 74 -3.73 7.68 12.87
C LEU A 74 -3.94 6.48 11.94
N ALA A 75 -2.88 5.74 11.60
CA ALA A 75 -2.97 4.53 10.82
C ALA A 75 -3.76 3.43 11.56
N LEU A 76 -3.60 3.30 12.88
CA LEU A 76 -4.40 2.38 13.71
C LEU A 76 -5.88 2.76 13.75
N GLU A 77 -6.21 4.05 13.86
CA GLU A 77 -7.59 4.52 13.78
C GLU A 77 -8.21 4.26 12.41
N ALA A 78 -7.46 4.50 11.33
CA ALA A 78 -7.90 4.17 9.99
C ALA A 78 -8.13 2.67 9.81
N GLN A 79 -7.25 1.83 10.38
CA GLN A 79 -7.41 0.38 10.38
C GLN A 79 -8.68 -0.03 11.09
N ALA A 80 -8.93 0.51 12.28
CA ALA A 80 -10.17 0.23 13.03
C ALA A 80 -11.42 0.59 12.23
N GLY A 81 -11.42 1.75 11.54
CA GLY A 81 -12.54 2.15 10.69
C GLY A 81 -12.79 1.22 9.50
N VAL A 82 -11.73 0.73 8.85
CA VAL A 82 -11.85 -0.27 7.76
C VAL A 82 -12.42 -1.58 8.28
N ASP A 83 -11.90 -2.07 9.41
CA ASP A 83 -12.32 -3.32 10.01
C ASP A 83 -13.80 -3.23 10.49
N GLU A 84 -14.21 -2.10 11.06
CA GLU A 84 -15.61 -1.82 11.46
C GLU A 84 -16.55 -1.78 10.25
N ALA A 85 -16.09 -1.24 9.13
CA ALA A 85 -16.83 -1.23 7.86
C ALA A 85 -16.92 -2.62 7.19
N GLY A 86 -16.31 -3.66 7.76
CA GLY A 86 -16.34 -5.03 7.27
C GLY A 86 -15.26 -5.38 6.25
N GLY A 87 -14.28 -4.50 6.03
CA GLY A 87 -13.07 -4.78 5.28
C GLY A 87 -12.01 -5.52 6.10
N LYS A 88 -10.84 -5.71 5.53
CA LYS A 88 -9.64 -6.13 6.23
C LYS A 88 -8.53 -5.12 5.93
N ALA A 89 -8.13 -4.38 6.93
CA ALA A 89 -7.05 -3.41 6.79
C ALA A 89 -5.67 -4.07 6.80
N VAL A 90 -4.77 -3.56 5.96
CA VAL A 90 -3.33 -3.89 5.97
C VAL A 90 -2.54 -2.59 5.95
N THR A 91 -1.88 -2.30 7.05
CA THR A 91 -1.03 -1.10 7.17
C THR A 91 0.39 -1.42 6.71
N PHE A 92 0.96 -0.53 5.91
CA PHE A 92 2.35 -0.60 5.49
C PHE A 92 2.97 0.81 5.46
N ASN A 93 4.28 0.90 5.58
CA ASN A 93 4.97 2.18 5.61
C ASN A 93 5.61 2.52 4.27
N THR A 94 5.55 3.79 3.93
CA THR A 94 6.37 4.41 2.89
C THR A 94 7.55 5.15 3.53
N ILE A 95 8.46 5.67 2.72
CA ILE A 95 9.51 6.55 3.21
C ILE A 95 8.93 7.87 3.71
N THR A 96 9.65 8.52 4.61
CA THR A 96 9.30 9.82 5.20
C THR A 96 10.38 10.84 4.86
N ILE A 97 9.99 11.98 4.29
CA ILE A 97 10.89 13.07 3.93
C ILE A 97 10.33 14.39 4.52
N SER A 98 11.20 15.23 5.04
CA SER A 98 10.85 16.58 5.49
C SER A 98 11.80 17.60 4.86
N ASP A 99 11.26 18.46 4.02
CA ASP A 99 11.95 19.62 3.47
C ASP A 99 12.31 20.66 4.54
N GLY A 100 11.51 20.76 5.60
CA GLY A 100 11.78 21.65 6.71
C GLY A 100 13.10 21.37 7.44
N ILE A 101 13.57 20.09 7.42
CA ILE A 101 14.87 19.72 8.00
C ILE A 101 16.01 20.00 7.05
N SER A 102 15.80 19.79 5.75
CA SER A 102 16.85 19.92 4.73
C SER A 102 16.89 21.28 4.03
N MET A 103 16.00 22.21 4.42
CA MET A 103 15.86 23.52 3.80
C MET A 103 17.21 24.27 3.76
N GLY A 104 17.55 24.83 2.60
CA GLY A 104 18.82 25.56 2.39
C GLY A 104 20.05 24.67 2.19
N THR A 105 19.88 23.34 2.13
CA THR A 105 20.99 22.40 1.87
C THR A 105 20.79 21.67 0.54
N GLU A 106 21.82 20.95 0.09
CA GLU A 106 21.73 20.07 -1.08
C GLU A 106 20.68 18.96 -0.88
N GLY A 107 20.42 18.56 0.37
CA GLY A 107 19.41 17.55 0.73
C GLY A 107 17.98 17.95 0.33
N MET A 108 17.71 19.24 0.22
CA MET A 108 16.42 19.76 -0.21
C MET A 108 16.01 19.25 -1.61
N LYS A 109 16.97 18.96 -2.47
CA LYS A 109 16.71 18.45 -3.82
C LYS A 109 15.98 17.09 -3.84
N TYR A 110 16.11 16.30 -2.77
CA TYR A 110 15.44 15.01 -2.64
C TYR A 110 13.96 15.14 -2.24
N SER A 111 13.56 16.30 -1.67
CA SER A 111 12.19 16.49 -1.19
C SER A 111 11.14 16.36 -2.30
N LEU A 112 11.36 16.98 -3.44
CA LEU A 112 10.40 16.92 -4.56
C LEU A 112 10.40 15.56 -5.25
N VAL A 113 11.59 14.97 -5.42
CA VAL A 113 11.75 13.64 -6.05
C VAL A 113 11.12 12.54 -5.18
N SER A 114 11.04 12.73 -3.86
CA SER A 114 10.44 11.75 -2.96
C SER A 114 8.98 11.43 -3.27
N ARG A 115 8.23 12.37 -3.84
CA ARG A 115 6.82 12.16 -4.22
C ARG A 115 6.64 11.00 -5.18
N GLU A 116 7.47 10.95 -6.23
CA GLU A 116 7.44 9.87 -7.23
C GLU A 116 7.84 8.54 -6.59
N VAL A 117 8.91 8.54 -5.79
CA VAL A 117 9.37 7.32 -5.11
C VAL A 117 8.30 6.77 -4.16
N ILE A 118 7.61 7.64 -3.42
CA ILE A 118 6.51 7.26 -2.52
C ILE A 118 5.34 6.70 -3.34
N ALA A 119 4.91 7.39 -4.39
CA ALA A 119 3.81 6.96 -5.24
C ALA A 119 4.10 5.59 -5.88
N ASP A 120 5.28 5.41 -6.46
CA ASP A 120 5.71 4.16 -7.06
C ASP A 120 5.78 3.02 -6.02
N SER A 121 6.22 3.32 -4.80
CA SER A 121 6.26 2.32 -3.73
C SER A 121 4.86 1.88 -3.31
N ILE A 122 3.90 2.80 -3.22
CA ILE A 122 2.50 2.48 -2.92
C ILE A 122 1.92 1.62 -4.04
N GLU A 123 2.06 2.03 -5.29
CA GLU A 123 1.58 1.27 -6.45
C GLU A 123 2.16 -0.14 -6.48
N THR A 124 3.46 -0.28 -6.20
CA THR A 124 4.15 -1.56 -6.14
C THR A 124 3.57 -2.47 -5.06
N VAL A 125 3.34 -1.96 -3.85
CA VAL A 125 2.78 -2.76 -2.75
C VAL A 125 1.34 -3.15 -3.05
N VAL A 126 0.50 -2.21 -3.44
CA VAL A 126 -0.92 -2.44 -3.74
C VAL A 126 -1.07 -3.46 -4.87
N GLY A 127 -0.33 -3.28 -5.96
CA GLY A 127 -0.38 -4.17 -7.12
C GLY A 127 0.16 -5.57 -6.83
N CYS A 128 1.28 -5.66 -6.11
CA CYS A 128 1.90 -6.96 -5.79
C CYS A 128 1.07 -7.76 -4.80
N GLN A 129 0.53 -7.12 -3.77
CA GLN A 129 -0.24 -7.78 -2.72
C GLN A 129 -1.72 -7.99 -3.09
N GLY A 130 -2.17 -7.37 -4.17
CA GLY A 130 -3.55 -7.51 -4.66
C GLY A 130 -4.56 -6.87 -3.69
N PHE A 131 -4.29 -5.66 -3.22
CA PHE A 131 -5.26 -4.93 -2.41
C PHE A 131 -6.41 -4.41 -3.29
N ASP A 132 -7.61 -4.38 -2.73
CA ASP A 132 -8.82 -3.97 -3.43
C ASP A 132 -9.06 -2.45 -3.36
N GLY A 133 -8.40 -1.79 -2.43
CA GLY A 133 -8.43 -0.34 -2.25
C GLY A 133 -7.36 0.17 -1.30
#